data_b68fce167ea825564e98179872dd595a
#
_entry.id   b68fce167ea825564e98179872dd595a
#
_cell.length_a   1.000
_cell.length_b   1.000
_cell.length_c   1.000
_cell.angle_alpha   90.00
_cell.angle_beta   90.00
_cell.angle_gamma   90.00
#
_symmetry.space_group_name_H-M   'P 1'
#
loop_
_entity.id
_entity.type
_entity.pdbx_description
1 polymer ?
#
loop_
_entity_poly.entity_id
_entity_poly.type
_entity_poly.pdbx_seq_one_letter_code
_entity_poly.pdbx_strand_id
1 'polypeptide(L)'
;MSLVASLVCVTMLAGLLYLDRDAQERTSKALWIPVVWMWIVGSRAVSQWGGGTQVASLSQRNADGSPLDAAIYGLLILAGLLVLNYRSHQVRSFLRVNGPILLFLAYCALSVLWSESPFVAMKRWVKGMGAFVMVLVILTDSDPMAALRQFLSRVAFVLLPASVLVILFFPQLGTSINEWSHLTYYSGVSTQKNGLGWTCLVCGLGSLWSFLGAYQERSNVHRRQRMFAHGLMIVTAIGLIKTCDSMTSMATLGVAGMVMVLTTLSFIKKSPGNIHILLAVGAIVAVLAIFMDADGTVLSLLGRDATLTGRTDIWKAVLSFHTNPLIGAGYESFWLGGRIERVATILGYTGIAEAHNGYLQVYLDMGWIGLCFLAGLVVSGYCQAVETFAGNPRMGSIRLTFLAVGIVCSMTEAGFAAMTPIWFVFLLANTHFPPSLDARSGRTFARPLFSRRETVPRQTRILS
;
A
#
# COMPACT_ATOMS: atom_id res chain seq x y z
N MET A 1 -17.33 -19.45 24.78
CA MET A 1 -16.02 -19.58 24.10
C MET A 1 -15.54 -18.28 23.45
N SER A 2 -16.38 -17.48 22.79
CA SER A 2 -15.98 -16.25 22.11
C SER A 2 -15.40 -15.17 23.05
N LEU A 3 -15.97 -15.00 24.26
CA LEU A 3 -15.48 -14.01 25.25
C LEU A 3 -14.06 -14.34 25.73
N VAL A 4 -13.79 -15.60 26.05
CA VAL A 4 -12.44 -16.05 26.47
C VAL A 4 -11.43 -15.84 25.36
N ALA A 5 -11.77 -16.18 24.11
CA ALA A 5 -10.92 -15.96 22.97
C ALA A 5 -10.63 -14.46 22.73
N SER A 6 -11.63 -13.61 22.91
CA SER A 6 -11.46 -12.15 22.81
C SER A 6 -10.54 -11.61 23.92
N LEU A 7 -10.67 -12.09 25.15
CA LEU A 7 -9.77 -11.72 26.24
C LEU A 7 -8.33 -12.17 26.00
N VAL A 8 -8.14 -13.40 25.50
CA VAL A 8 -6.80 -13.89 25.09
C VAL A 8 -6.21 -13.03 24.02
N CYS A 9 -7.00 -12.64 22.99
CA CYS A 9 -6.53 -11.75 21.93
C CYS A 9 -6.11 -10.37 22.46
N VAL A 10 -6.90 -9.77 23.36
CA VAL A 10 -6.58 -8.49 24.00
C VAL A 10 -5.30 -8.60 24.85
N THR A 11 -5.15 -9.69 25.60
CA THR A 11 -3.95 -9.94 26.41
C THR A 11 -2.71 -10.12 25.52
N MET A 12 -2.86 -10.85 24.42
CA MET A 12 -1.79 -11.03 23.43
C MET A 12 -1.41 -9.69 22.79
N LEU A 13 -2.37 -8.86 22.41
CA LEU A 13 -2.14 -7.52 21.88
C LEU A 13 -1.36 -6.65 22.87
N ALA A 14 -1.79 -6.61 24.13
CA ALA A 14 -1.08 -5.88 25.20
C ALA A 14 0.36 -6.39 25.37
N GLY A 15 0.55 -7.71 25.33
CA GLY A 15 1.86 -8.35 25.38
C GLY A 15 2.75 -7.95 24.20
N LEU A 16 2.24 -7.98 22.96
CA LEU A 16 2.98 -7.58 21.76
C LEU A 16 3.40 -6.11 21.81
N LEU A 17 2.48 -5.22 22.22
CA LEU A 17 2.79 -3.79 22.39
C LEU A 17 3.84 -3.55 23.48
N TYR A 18 3.81 -4.34 24.54
CA TYR A 18 4.81 -4.28 25.62
C TYR A 18 6.18 -4.77 25.14
N LEU A 19 6.24 -5.88 24.37
CA LEU A 19 7.46 -6.45 23.83
C LEU A 19 8.14 -5.54 22.80
N ASP A 20 7.36 -4.77 22.02
CA ASP A 20 7.89 -3.83 21.00
C ASP A 20 8.20 -2.45 21.59
N ARG A 21 7.97 -2.24 22.88
CA ARG A 21 8.19 -0.94 23.52
C ARG A 21 9.65 -0.53 23.48
N ASP A 22 9.90 0.69 23.00
CA ASP A 22 11.20 1.35 23.08
C ASP A 22 11.03 2.67 23.84
N ALA A 23 11.70 2.80 24.99
CA ALA A 23 11.59 3.97 25.86
C ALA A 23 12.30 5.21 25.25
N GLN A 24 13.16 5.01 24.27
CA GLN A 24 13.91 6.11 23.63
C GLN A 24 13.14 6.72 22.46
N GLU A 25 12.18 6.00 21.88
CA GLU A 25 11.39 6.50 20.74
C GLU A 25 10.27 7.42 21.21
N ARG A 26 10.35 8.69 20.86
CA ARG A 26 9.32 9.70 21.15
C ARG A 26 8.52 10.01 19.90
N THR A 27 7.36 9.38 19.78
CA THR A 27 6.40 9.71 18.71
C THR A 27 5.24 10.52 19.26
N SER A 28 4.65 11.33 18.40
CA SER A 28 3.45 12.11 18.72
C SER A 28 2.23 11.21 18.93
N LYS A 29 1.33 11.60 19.85
CA LYS A 29 0.03 10.95 20.02
C LYS A 29 -0.84 11.02 18.74
N ALA A 30 -0.57 11.97 17.86
CA ALA A 30 -1.25 12.11 16.57
C ALA A 30 -1.08 10.87 15.66
N LEU A 31 -0.07 10.04 15.90
CA LEU A 31 0.17 8.80 15.15
C LEU A 31 -1.02 7.82 15.25
N TRP A 32 -1.88 7.92 16.27
CA TRP A 32 -3.07 7.09 16.36
C TRP A 32 -4.09 7.38 15.25
N ILE A 33 -4.11 8.59 14.67
CA ILE A 33 -5.03 8.95 13.59
C ILE A 33 -4.77 8.07 12.35
N PRO A 34 -3.56 8.02 11.76
CA PRO A 34 -3.27 7.13 10.65
C PRO A 34 -3.34 5.63 11.03
N VAL A 35 -3.08 5.26 12.29
CA VAL A 35 -3.25 3.86 12.75
C VAL A 35 -4.72 3.44 12.68
N VAL A 36 -5.65 4.24 13.21
CA VAL A 36 -7.09 3.97 13.13
C VAL A 36 -7.57 3.96 11.68
N TRP A 37 -7.09 4.92 10.86
CA TRP A 37 -7.38 4.93 9.43
C TRP A 37 -7.01 3.59 8.79
N MET A 38 -5.78 3.11 9.04
CA MET A 38 -5.28 1.89 8.44
C MET A 38 -5.97 0.63 9.00
N TRP A 39 -6.43 0.64 10.25
CA TRP A 39 -7.26 -0.45 10.79
C TRP A 39 -8.58 -0.58 10.04
N ILE A 40 -9.21 0.55 9.67
CA ILE A 40 -10.45 0.53 8.88
C ILE A 40 -10.17 0.10 7.44
N VAL A 41 -9.15 0.69 6.79
CA VAL A 41 -8.77 0.35 5.40
C VAL A 41 -8.28 -1.10 5.25
N GLY A 42 -7.57 -1.61 6.24
CA GLY A 42 -7.06 -2.99 6.26
C GLY A 42 -8.05 -4.04 6.75
N SER A 43 -9.27 -3.61 7.13
CA SER A 43 -10.34 -4.52 7.54
C SER A 43 -11.61 -4.26 6.73
N ARG A 44 -12.75 -4.27 7.36
CA ARG A 44 -14.03 -3.85 6.76
C ARG A 44 -14.43 -2.47 7.28
N ALA A 45 -15.24 -1.77 6.51
CA ALA A 45 -15.82 -0.50 6.92
C ALA A 45 -16.59 -0.64 8.24
N VAL A 46 -16.63 0.42 9.06
CA VAL A 46 -17.22 0.34 10.40
C VAL A 46 -18.70 -0.05 10.35
N SER A 47 -19.44 0.44 9.36
CA SER A 47 -20.84 0.07 9.13
C SER A 47 -21.06 -1.43 8.88
N GLN A 48 -20.07 -2.12 8.34
CA GLN A 48 -20.17 -3.54 7.98
C GLN A 48 -19.98 -4.48 9.21
N TRP A 49 -19.41 -3.99 10.32
CA TRP A 49 -19.29 -4.76 11.55
C TRP A 49 -20.62 -4.94 12.28
N GLY A 50 -21.57 -4.00 12.07
CA GLY A 50 -22.91 -4.03 12.67
C GLY A 50 -23.97 -4.85 11.93
N GLY A 51 -23.63 -5.56 10.85
CA GLY A 51 -24.57 -6.38 10.07
C GLY A 51 -25.58 -5.59 9.21
N GLY A 52 -25.40 -4.29 9.06
CA GLY A 52 -26.42 -3.33 8.55
C GLY A 52 -26.58 -3.20 7.03
N THR A 53 -26.05 -4.08 6.16
CA THR A 53 -26.04 -3.80 4.71
C THR A 53 -26.36 -4.98 3.80
N GLN A 54 -27.20 -5.91 4.20
CA GLN A 54 -27.51 -7.10 3.38
C GLN A 54 -28.56 -6.88 2.26
N VAL A 55 -29.18 -5.71 2.15
CA VAL A 55 -30.34 -5.51 1.24
C VAL A 55 -30.02 -4.69 -0.02
N ALA A 56 -28.91 -3.95 -0.04
CA ALA A 56 -28.56 -3.12 -1.19
C ALA A 56 -27.78 -3.89 -2.26
N SER A 57 -28.10 -3.67 -3.55
CA SER A 57 -27.33 -4.20 -4.67
C SER A 57 -25.88 -3.71 -4.64
N LEU A 58 -24.96 -4.43 -5.29
CA LEU A 58 -23.54 -4.07 -5.36
C LEU A 58 -23.35 -2.66 -5.94
N SER A 59 -24.11 -2.31 -6.97
CA SER A 59 -24.11 -0.98 -7.59
C SER A 59 -24.58 0.12 -6.63
N GLN A 60 -25.64 -0.11 -5.86
CA GLN A 60 -26.11 0.84 -4.86
C GLN A 60 -25.09 1.06 -3.74
N ARG A 61 -24.49 -0.04 -3.23
CA ARG A 61 -23.40 0.08 -2.23
C ARG A 61 -22.21 0.88 -2.75
N ASN A 62 -21.86 0.70 -4.04
CA ASN A 62 -20.79 1.46 -4.67
C ASN A 62 -21.14 2.93 -4.87
N ALA A 63 -22.40 3.27 -5.14
CA ALA A 63 -22.83 4.64 -5.37
C ALA A 63 -23.09 5.42 -4.07
N ASP A 64 -23.87 4.86 -3.15
CA ASP A 64 -24.38 5.61 -2.00
C ASP A 64 -23.38 5.69 -0.85
N GLY A 65 -22.69 4.59 -0.52
CA GLY A 65 -21.83 4.46 0.65
C GLY A 65 -22.63 4.58 1.96
N SER A 66 -21.94 4.41 3.10
CA SER A 66 -22.55 4.57 4.43
C SER A 66 -22.30 5.98 4.98
N PRO A 67 -23.34 6.68 5.49
CA PRO A 67 -23.19 7.97 6.18
C PRO A 67 -22.28 7.85 7.43
N LEU A 68 -22.35 6.73 8.15
CA LEU A 68 -21.50 6.47 9.31
C LEU A 68 -20.02 6.42 8.89
N ASP A 69 -19.71 5.69 7.83
CA ASP A 69 -18.34 5.58 7.34
C ASP A 69 -17.85 6.93 6.81
N ALA A 70 -18.70 7.69 6.12
CA ALA A 70 -18.37 9.03 5.65
C ALA A 70 -18.05 9.98 6.83
N ALA A 71 -18.83 9.92 7.93
CA ALA A 71 -18.57 10.72 9.11
C ALA A 71 -17.24 10.35 9.78
N ILE A 72 -16.96 9.04 9.94
CA ILE A 72 -15.71 8.57 10.54
C ILE A 72 -14.49 8.99 9.72
N TYR A 73 -14.51 8.76 8.40
CA TYR A 73 -13.41 9.20 7.54
C TYR A 73 -13.26 10.72 7.54
N GLY A 74 -14.38 11.47 7.53
CA GLY A 74 -14.38 12.93 7.63
C GLY A 74 -13.74 13.43 8.92
N LEU A 75 -14.06 12.82 10.08
CA LEU A 75 -13.45 13.14 11.35
C LEU A 75 -11.94 12.84 11.38
N LEU A 76 -11.52 11.70 10.85
CA LEU A 76 -10.11 11.32 10.76
C LEU A 76 -9.34 12.29 9.85
N ILE A 77 -9.90 12.66 8.70
CA ILE A 77 -9.30 13.64 7.78
C ILE A 77 -9.18 15.00 8.49
N LEU A 78 -10.24 15.47 9.13
CA LEU A 78 -10.23 16.75 9.87
C LEU A 78 -9.18 16.73 10.97
N ALA A 79 -9.12 15.67 11.78
CA ALA A 79 -8.11 15.51 12.82
C ALA A 79 -6.68 15.52 12.23
N GLY A 80 -6.46 14.83 11.11
CA GLY A 80 -5.19 14.84 10.39
C GLY A 80 -4.82 16.24 9.89
N LEU A 81 -5.76 16.96 9.28
CA LEU A 81 -5.54 18.35 8.80
C LEU A 81 -5.23 19.29 9.94
N LEU A 82 -5.88 19.16 11.10
CA LEU A 82 -5.56 19.95 12.30
C LEU A 82 -4.12 19.70 12.75
N VAL A 83 -3.67 18.44 12.80
CA VAL A 83 -2.27 18.10 13.12
C VAL A 83 -1.31 18.72 12.10
N LEU A 84 -1.61 18.61 10.79
CA LEU A 84 -0.76 19.18 9.74
C LEU A 84 -0.73 20.70 9.76
N ASN A 85 -1.82 21.36 10.19
CA ASN A 85 -1.84 22.81 10.39
C ASN A 85 -0.84 23.26 11.47
N TYR A 86 -0.78 22.54 12.60
CA TYR A 86 0.26 22.78 13.62
C TYR A 86 1.68 22.51 13.12
N ARG A 87 1.83 21.62 12.12
CA ARG A 87 3.11 21.27 11.48
C ARG A 87 3.30 21.96 10.12
N SER A 88 2.67 23.12 9.90
CA SER A 88 2.56 23.78 8.60
C SER A 88 3.90 24.06 7.91
N HIS A 89 4.95 24.39 8.67
CA HIS A 89 6.29 24.59 8.11
C HIS A 89 6.85 23.31 7.47
N GLN A 90 6.72 22.16 8.14
CA GLN A 90 7.15 20.86 7.62
C GLN A 90 6.30 20.47 6.40
N VAL A 91 4.97 20.64 6.49
CA VAL A 91 4.04 20.34 5.38
C VAL A 91 4.40 21.15 4.13
N ARG A 92 4.65 22.45 4.25
CA ARG A 92 5.07 23.28 3.09
C ARG A 92 6.35 22.76 2.45
N SER A 93 7.31 22.30 3.26
CA SER A 93 8.54 21.70 2.78
C SER A 93 8.28 20.40 2.02
N PHE A 94 7.41 19.52 2.55
CA PHE A 94 7.00 18.29 1.87
C PHE A 94 6.29 18.58 0.54
N LEU A 95 5.32 19.50 0.51
CA LEU A 95 4.56 19.80 -0.70
C LEU A 95 5.45 20.37 -1.83
N ARG A 96 6.50 21.13 -1.50
CA ARG A 96 7.43 21.67 -2.50
C ARG A 96 8.25 20.62 -3.24
N VAL A 97 8.59 19.52 -2.58
CA VAL A 97 9.44 18.46 -3.16
C VAL A 97 8.65 17.30 -3.75
N ASN A 98 7.32 17.25 -3.53
CA ASN A 98 6.43 16.18 -3.96
C ASN A 98 5.53 16.57 -5.15
N GLY A 99 6.05 17.36 -6.10
CA GLY A 99 5.34 17.80 -7.30
C GLY A 99 4.62 16.66 -8.06
N PRO A 100 5.27 15.54 -8.39
CA PRO A 100 4.64 14.45 -9.14
C PRO A 100 3.39 13.88 -8.47
N ILE A 101 3.41 13.67 -7.15
CA ILE A 101 2.23 13.15 -6.43
C ILE A 101 1.10 14.18 -6.38
N LEU A 102 1.45 15.48 -6.22
CA LEU A 102 0.47 16.55 -6.23
C LEU A 102 -0.19 16.72 -7.60
N LEU A 103 0.58 16.59 -8.69
CA LEU A 103 0.05 16.63 -10.06
C LEU A 103 -0.89 15.44 -10.33
N PHE A 104 -0.53 14.23 -9.91
CA PHE A 104 -1.41 13.08 -10.01
C PHE A 104 -2.72 13.29 -9.24
N LEU A 105 -2.66 13.72 -7.99
CA LEU A 105 -3.84 13.98 -7.16
C LEU A 105 -4.69 15.14 -7.70
N ALA A 106 -4.06 16.17 -8.28
CA ALA A 106 -4.77 17.27 -8.95
C ALA A 106 -5.48 16.80 -10.22
N TYR A 107 -4.84 15.91 -11.02
CA TYR A 107 -5.49 15.31 -12.18
C TYR A 107 -6.66 14.42 -11.77
N CYS A 108 -6.53 13.63 -10.68
CA CYS A 108 -7.65 12.89 -10.10
C CYS A 108 -8.82 13.81 -9.72
N ALA A 109 -8.55 14.99 -9.12
CA ALA A 109 -9.59 15.98 -8.81
C ALA A 109 -10.25 16.54 -10.07
N LEU A 110 -9.45 16.90 -11.08
CA LEU A 110 -9.95 17.43 -12.34
C LEU A 110 -10.84 16.40 -13.04
N SER A 111 -10.46 15.11 -12.97
CA SER A 111 -11.19 14.04 -13.64
C SER A 111 -12.58 13.76 -13.07
N VAL A 112 -12.89 14.27 -11.88
CA VAL A 112 -14.25 14.27 -11.31
C VAL A 112 -15.25 15.02 -12.20
N LEU A 113 -14.80 16.05 -12.93
CA LEU A 113 -15.68 16.92 -13.72
C LEU A 113 -16.37 16.21 -14.88
N TRP A 114 -15.77 15.16 -15.43
CA TRP A 114 -16.37 14.38 -16.53
C TRP A 114 -16.88 13.00 -16.10
N SER A 115 -16.91 12.74 -14.79
CA SER A 115 -17.56 11.53 -14.26
C SER A 115 -19.07 11.55 -14.53
N GLU A 116 -19.66 10.39 -14.82
CA GLU A 116 -21.11 10.23 -14.89
C GLU A 116 -21.81 10.52 -13.54
N SER A 117 -21.09 10.42 -12.44
CA SER A 117 -21.56 10.70 -11.09
C SER A 117 -20.57 11.57 -10.33
N PRO A 118 -20.46 12.90 -10.66
CA PRO A 118 -19.42 13.77 -10.12
C PRO A 118 -19.42 13.85 -8.59
N PHE A 119 -20.59 13.82 -7.96
CA PHE A 119 -20.70 13.85 -6.50
C PHE A 119 -20.14 12.59 -5.83
N VAL A 120 -20.35 11.41 -6.43
CA VAL A 120 -19.76 10.14 -5.93
C VAL A 120 -18.25 10.13 -6.13
N ALA A 121 -17.80 10.54 -7.32
CA ALA A 121 -16.37 10.66 -7.64
C ALA A 121 -15.65 11.64 -6.69
N MET A 122 -16.27 12.78 -6.37
CA MET A 122 -15.74 13.75 -5.40
C MET A 122 -15.61 13.13 -3.99
N LYS A 123 -16.64 12.42 -3.52
CA LYS A 123 -16.56 11.71 -2.22
C LYS A 123 -15.40 10.71 -2.19
N ARG A 124 -15.16 9.99 -3.29
CA ARG A 124 -14.07 9.03 -3.42
C ARG A 124 -12.71 9.74 -3.46
N TRP A 125 -12.61 10.83 -4.20
CA TRP A 125 -11.41 11.65 -4.25
C TRP A 125 -11.03 12.21 -2.87
N VAL A 126 -12.01 12.73 -2.10
CA VAL A 126 -11.79 13.22 -0.73
C VAL A 126 -11.22 12.10 0.16
N LYS A 127 -11.74 10.86 0.06
CA LYS A 127 -11.19 9.71 0.78
C LYS A 127 -9.76 9.39 0.31
N GLY A 128 -9.49 9.43 -0.99
CA GLY A 128 -8.13 9.25 -1.55
C GLY A 128 -7.14 10.29 -1.02
N MET A 129 -7.56 11.57 -0.96
CA MET A 129 -6.80 12.65 -0.33
C MET A 129 -6.57 12.40 1.17
N GLY A 130 -7.56 11.81 1.85
CA GLY A 130 -7.43 11.39 3.25
C GLY A 130 -6.26 10.46 3.48
N ALA A 131 -6.04 9.48 2.59
CA ALA A 131 -4.88 8.59 2.68
C ALA A 131 -3.55 9.37 2.59
N PHE A 132 -3.45 10.35 1.69
CA PHE A 132 -2.27 11.22 1.60
C PHE A 132 -2.08 12.09 2.85
N VAL A 133 -3.16 12.64 3.42
CA VAL A 133 -3.12 13.35 4.72
C VAL A 133 -2.55 12.46 5.81
N MET A 134 -2.99 11.18 5.90
CA MET A 134 -2.48 10.23 6.89
C MET A 134 -0.99 9.92 6.70
N VAL A 135 -0.53 9.78 5.46
CA VAL A 135 0.90 9.62 5.14
C VAL A 135 1.69 10.84 5.62
N LEU A 136 1.22 12.05 5.36
CA LEU A 136 1.88 13.27 5.84
C LEU A 136 1.91 13.35 7.38
N VAL A 137 0.86 12.93 8.09
CA VAL A 137 0.86 12.89 9.57
C VAL A 137 1.97 11.99 10.09
N ILE A 138 2.23 10.83 9.45
CA ILE A 138 3.34 9.94 9.81
C ILE A 138 4.69 10.59 9.53
N LEU A 139 4.88 11.11 8.31
CA LEU A 139 6.18 11.56 7.81
C LEU A 139 6.60 12.93 8.37
N THR A 140 5.65 13.72 8.87
CA THR A 140 5.93 15.01 9.56
C THR A 140 6.10 14.87 11.07
N ASP A 141 6.12 13.64 11.62
CA ASP A 141 6.39 13.46 13.04
C ASP A 141 7.82 13.90 13.40
N SER A 142 8.06 14.13 14.68
CA SER A 142 9.39 14.56 15.19
C SER A 142 10.49 13.55 14.87
N ASP A 143 10.15 12.26 14.86
CA ASP A 143 10.98 11.17 14.40
C ASP A 143 10.20 10.31 13.38
N PRO A 144 10.30 10.61 12.08
CA PRO A 144 9.58 9.89 11.04
C PRO A 144 9.90 8.39 10.96
N MET A 145 11.14 8.00 11.32
CA MET A 145 11.56 6.60 11.30
C MET A 145 10.86 5.82 12.43
N ALA A 146 10.87 6.35 13.64
CA ALA A 146 10.18 5.77 14.78
C ALA A 146 8.64 5.79 14.57
N ALA A 147 8.11 6.87 14.00
CA ALA A 147 6.69 6.98 13.68
C ALA A 147 6.24 5.92 12.67
N LEU A 148 7.00 5.72 11.60
CA LEU A 148 6.72 4.70 10.60
C LEU A 148 6.80 3.29 11.21
N ARG A 149 7.82 3.02 12.01
CA ARG A 149 7.97 1.74 12.70
C ARG A 149 6.78 1.45 13.62
N GLN A 150 6.44 2.39 14.50
CA GLN A 150 5.33 2.24 15.44
C GLN A 150 3.98 2.14 14.73
N PHE A 151 3.79 2.89 13.62
CA PHE A 151 2.61 2.79 12.79
C PHE A 151 2.43 1.36 12.26
N LEU A 152 3.46 0.82 11.59
CA LEU A 152 3.42 -0.54 11.02
C LEU A 152 3.24 -1.61 12.09
N SER A 153 3.94 -1.49 13.23
CA SER A 153 3.80 -2.41 14.36
C SER A 153 2.38 -2.41 14.93
N ARG A 154 1.80 -1.25 15.22
CA ARG A 154 0.44 -1.13 15.78
C ARG A 154 -0.62 -1.64 14.83
N VAL A 155 -0.44 -1.43 13.52
CA VAL A 155 -1.35 -1.98 12.51
C VAL A 155 -1.26 -3.50 12.48
N ALA A 156 -0.05 -4.07 12.43
CA ALA A 156 0.16 -5.51 12.36
C ALA A 156 -0.31 -6.24 13.62
N PHE A 157 0.00 -5.70 14.81
CA PHE A 157 -0.35 -6.33 16.10
C PHE A 157 -1.85 -6.39 16.36
N VAL A 158 -2.65 -5.53 15.72
CA VAL A 158 -4.10 -5.59 15.82
C VAL A 158 -4.71 -6.44 14.70
N LEU A 159 -4.41 -6.14 13.44
CA LEU A 159 -5.12 -6.75 12.31
C LEU A 159 -4.81 -8.24 12.12
N LEU A 160 -3.56 -8.67 12.36
CA LEU A 160 -3.21 -10.08 12.18
C LEU A 160 -3.84 -10.98 13.26
N PRO A 161 -3.68 -10.71 14.58
CA PRO A 161 -4.35 -11.51 15.59
C PRO A 161 -5.88 -11.44 15.54
N ALA A 162 -6.43 -10.27 15.22
CA ALA A 162 -7.89 -10.13 15.05
C ALA A 162 -8.39 -10.97 13.86
N SER A 163 -7.61 -11.09 12.77
CA SER A 163 -7.97 -11.97 11.64
C SER A 163 -7.98 -13.43 12.06
N VAL A 164 -7.00 -13.88 12.83
CA VAL A 164 -6.98 -15.25 13.38
C VAL A 164 -8.18 -15.48 14.30
N LEU A 165 -8.46 -14.52 15.19
CA LEU A 165 -9.59 -14.60 16.11
C LEU A 165 -10.91 -14.74 15.34
N VAL A 166 -11.13 -13.88 14.32
CA VAL A 166 -12.37 -13.85 13.54
C VAL A 166 -12.54 -15.14 12.74
N ILE A 167 -11.47 -15.67 12.13
CA ILE A 167 -11.53 -16.94 11.39
C ILE A 167 -11.90 -18.11 12.31
N LEU A 168 -11.31 -18.20 13.50
CA LEU A 168 -11.46 -19.35 14.37
C LEU A 168 -12.75 -19.31 15.21
N PHE A 169 -13.18 -18.14 15.64
CA PHE A 169 -14.27 -18.02 16.62
C PHE A 169 -15.53 -17.29 16.09
N PHE A 170 -15.44 -16.65 14.93
CA PHE A 170 -16.54 -15.93 14.30
C PHE A 170 -16.61 -16.25 12.79
N PRO A 171 -16.82 -17.53 12.39
CA PRO A 171 -16.75 -17.96 11.00
C PRO A 171 -17.72 -17.18 10.08
N GLN A 172 -18.88 -16.76 10.60
CA GLN A 172 -19.83 -15.93 9.85
C GLN A 172 -19.25 -14.58 9.39
N LEU A 173 -18.27 -14.05 10.12
CA LEU A 173 -17.53 -12.86 9.76
C LEU A 173 -16.20 -13.19 9.09
N GLY A 174 -15.55 -14.28 9.46
CA GLY A 174 -14.21 -14.65 9.03
C GLY A 174 -14.13 -15.36 7.69
N THR A 175 -15.29 -15.71 7.09
CA THR A 175 -15.37 -16.38 5.78
C THR A 175 -16.14 -15.53 4.78
N SER A 176 -15.86 -15.73 3.50
CA SER A 176 -16.61 -15.16 2.38
C SER A 176 -16.87 -16.26 1.34
N ILE A 177 -18.00 -16.17 0.66
CA ILE A 177 -18.35 -17.11 -0.42
C ILE A 177 -17.94 -16.44 -1.74
N ASN A 178 -17.23 -17.18 -2.57
CA ASN A 178 -16.95 -16.73 -3.93
C ASN A 178 -18.22 -16.92 -4.77
N GLU A 179 -18.73 -15.86 -5.38
CA GLU A 179 -19.96 -15.87 -6.16
C GLU A 179 -19.86 -16.75 -7.45
N TRP A 180 -18.64 -17.02 -7.92
CA TRP A 180 -18.40 -17.81 -9.14
C TRP A 180 -18.29 -19.32 -8.88
N SER A 181 -17.45 -19.66 -7.87
CA SER A 181 -17.14 -21.06 -7.58
C SER A 181 -18.01 -21.65 -6.46
N HIS A 182 -18.81 -20.82 -5.78
CA HIS A 182 -19.54 -21.14 -4.55
C HIS A 182 -18.66 -21.73 -3.43
N LEU A 183 -17.34 -21.58 -3.56
CA LEU A 183 -16.40 -22.04 -2.54
C LEU A 183 -16.29 -21.01 -1.43
N THR A 184 -16.18 -21.49 -0.21
CA THR A 184 -15.94 -20.66 0.98
C THR A 184 -14.46 -20.38 1.12
N TYR A 185 -14.09 -19.10 1.24
CA TYR A 185 -12.73 -18.63 1.50
C TYR A 185 -12.65 -17.92 2.82
N TYR A 186 -11.47 -17.94 3.43
CA TYR A 186 -11.19 -17.18 4.65
C TYR A 186 -10.90 -15.72 4.31
N SER A 187 -11.65 -14.80 4.91
CA SER A 187 -11.50 -13.35 4.73
C SER A 187 -11.02 -12.62 5.99
N GLY A 188 -11.02 -13.29 7.14
CA GLY A 188 -10.58 -12.71 8.41
C GLY A 188 -11.33 -11.42 8.76
N VAL A 189 -10.58 -10.36 9.10
CA VAL A 189 -11.17 -9.04 9.36
C VAL A 189 -11.63 -8.32 8.09
N SER A 190 -11.20 -8.76 6.91
CA SER A 190 -11.57 -8.16 5.63
C SER A 190 -12.91 -8.70 5.09
N THR A 191 -13.44 -8.10 4.02
CA THR A 191 -14.68 -8.53 3.37
C THR A 191 -14.45 -9.62 2.33
N GLN A 192 -13.24 -9.76 1.82
CA GLN A 192 -12.88 -10.70 0.76
C GLN A 192 -11.44 -11.22 0.96
N LYS A 193 -11.14 -12.39 0.36
CA LYS A 193 -9.85 -13.08 0.52
C LYS A 193 -8.65 -12.24 0.11
N ASN A 194 -8.75 -11.50 -1.00
CA ASN A 194 -7.66 -10.67 -1.50
C ASN A 194 -7.40 -9.47 -0.57
N GLY A 195 -8.45 -8.88 0.03
CA GLY A 195 -8.30 -7.82 1.03
C GLY A 195 -7.54 -8.29 2.27
N LEU A 196 -7.82 -9.51 2.77
CA LEU A 196 -7.03 -10.12 3.84
C LEU A 196 -5.57 -10.32 3.39
N GLY A 197 -5.37 -10.82 2.17
CA GLY A 197 -4.04 -11.01 1.58
C GLY A 197 -3.23 -9.71 1.55
N TRP A 198 -3.83 -8.58 1.12
CA TRP A 198 -3.18 -7.26 1.08
C TRP A 198 -2.80 -6.77 2.49
N THR A 199 -3.70 -6.94 3.45
CA THR A 199 -3.45 -6.57 4.84
C THR A 199 -2.29 -7.37 5.42
N CYS A 200 -2.30 -8.69 5.22
CA CYS A 200 -1.23 -9.57 5.66
C CYS A 200 0.10 -9.27 4.96
N LEU A 201 0.08 -8.93 3.66
CA LEU A 201 1.27 -8.52 2.89
C LEU A 201 1.93 -7.28 3.51
N VAL A 202 1.15 -6.21 3.73
CA VAL A 202 1.66 -4.95 4.30
C VAL A 202 2.16 -5.15 5.73
N CYS A 203 1.38 -5.85 6.56
CA CYS A 203 1.74 -6.14 7.95
C CYS A 203 2.99 -7.06 8.05
N GLY A 204 3.07 -8.08 7.18
CA GLY A 204 4.19 -9.01 7.12
C GLY A 204 5.49 -8.32 6.72
N LEU A 205 5.46 -7.47 5.68
CA LEU A 205 6.63 -6.68 5.25
C LEU A 205 7.03 -5.63 6.28
N GLY A 206 6.07 -4.94 6.90
CA GLY A 206 6.34 -4.01 8.00
C GLY A 206 7.00 -4.70 9.20
N SER A 207 6.54 -5.92 9.52
CA SER A 207 7.14 -6.74 10.58
C SER A 207 8.53 -7.25 10.19
N LEU A 208 8.75 -7.65 8.93
CA LEU A 208 10.08 -8.04 8.43
C LEU A 208 11.07 -6.88 8.51
N TRP A 209 10.67 -5.67 8.13
CA TRP A 209 11.49 -4.47 8.23
C TRP A 209 11.89 -4.16 9.68
N SER A 210 10.93 -4.28 10.62
CA SER A 210 11.18 -4.07 12.05
C SER A 210 12.05 -5.17 12.64
N PHE A 211 11.88 -6.43 12.22
CA PHE A 211 12.70 -7.57 12.60
C PHE A 211 14.15 -7.39 12.17
N LEU A 212 14.39 -7.05 10.89
CA LEU A 212 15.71 -6.79 10.34
C LEU A 212 16.39 -5.61 11.02
N GLY A 213 15.64 -4.56 11.37
CA GLY A 213 16.14 -3.44 12.15
C GLY A 213 16.59 -3.86 13.55
N ALA A 214 15.76 -4.60 14.28
CA ALA A 214 16.10 -5.13 15.59
C ALA A 214 17.30 -6.11 15.53
N TYR A 215 17.41 -6.88 14.46
CA TYR A 215 18.56 -7.77 14.24
C TYR A 215 19.88 -7.01 14.10
N GLN A 216 19.86 -5.83 13.46
CA GLN A 216 21.04 -4.98 13.25
C GLN A 216 21.41 -4.15 14.50
N GLU A 217 20.45 -3.83 15.36
CA GLU A 217 20.64 -3.07 16.61
C GLU A 217 21.19 -3.96 17.75
N ARG A 218 22.48 -4.30 17.71
CA ARG A 218 23.10 -5.26 18.67
C ARG A 218 23.13 -4.75 20.12
N SER A 219 23.10 -3.44 20.34
CA SER A 219 23.20 -2.80 21.66
C SER A 219 21.85 -2.65 22.39
N ASN A 220 20.72 -2.90 21.73
CA ASN A 220 19.40 -2.70 22.33
C ASN A 220 19.04 -3.87 23.27
N VAL A 221 18.75 -3.57 24.54
CA VAL A 221 18.40 -4.55 25.59
C VAL A 221 17.12 -5.33 25.20
N HIS A 222 16.16 -4.68 24.55
CA HIS A 222 14.87 -5.27 24.15
C HIS A 222 14.93 -5.96 22.77
N ARG A 223 16.11 -6.07 22.15
CA ARG A 223 16.30 -6.66 20.82
C ARG A 223 15.62 -8.01 20.65
N ARG A 224 15.85 -8.95 21.57
CA ARG A 224 15.29 -10.32 21.49
C ARG A 224 13.76 -10.31 21.56
N GLN A 225 13.17 -9.46 22.41
CA GLN A 225 11.75 -9.32 22.58
C GLN A 225 11.09 -8.77 21.30
N ARG A 226 11.67 -7.71 20.71
CA ARG A 226 11.22 -7.13 19.45
C ARG A 226 11.32 -8.14 18.30
N MET A 227 12.44 -8.86 18.18
CA MET A 227 12.60 -9.92 17.18
C MET A 227 11.57 -11.02 17.35
N PHE A 228 11.26 -11.44 18.56
CA PHE A 228 10.21 -12.44 18.84
C PHE A 228 8.82 -11.93 18.41
N ALA A 229 8.44 -10.72 18.82
CA ALA A 229 7.16 -10.13 18.48
C ALA A 229 6.97 -10.02 16.95
N HIS A 230 7.95 -9.46 16.25
CA HIS A 230 7.87 -9.32 14.79
C HIS A 230 8.03 -10.65 14.05
N GLY A 231 8.83 -11.58 14.56
CA GLY A 231 8.93 -12.94 14.01
C GLY A 231 7.59 -13.68 14.07
N LEU A 232 6.87 -13.57 15.19
CA LEU A 232 5.52 -14.12 15.33
C LEU A 232 4.56 -13.50 14.30
N MET A 233 4.61 -12.18 14.09
CA MET A 233 3.77 -11.51 13.10
C MET A 233 4.09 -11.94 11.66
N ILE A 234 5.35 -12.15 11.32
CA ILE A 234 5.75 -12.65 9.99
C ILE A 234 5.14 -14.05 9.76
N VAL A 235 5.30 -14.96 10.72
CA VAL A 235 4.74 -16.32 10.63
C VAL A 235 3.21 -16.27 10.53
N THR A 236 2.56 -15.43 11.32
CA THR A 236 1.09 -15.25 11.27
C THR A 236 0.64 -14.69 9.92
N ALA A 237 1.34 -13.70 9.38
CA ALA A 237 1.02 -13.11 8.06
C ALA A 237 1.15 -14.16 6.94
N ILE A 238 2.23 -14.94 6.92
CA ILE A 238 2.43 -16.03 5.93
C ILE A 238 1.33 -17.09 6.08
N GLY A 239 1.03 -17.50 7.31
CA GLY A 239 -0.05 -18.46 7.59
C GLY A 239 -1.41 -17.96 7.10
N LEU A 240 -1.76 -16.71 7.38
CA LEU A 240 -3.02 -16.10 6.93
C LEU A 240 -3.09 -15.95 5.39
N ILE A 241 -2.00 -15.55 4.72
CA ILE A 241 -1.94 -15.47 3.25
C ILE A 241 -2.17 -16.85 2.62
N LYS A 242 -1.57 -17.89 3.20
CA LYS A 242 -1.82 -19.28 2.77
C LYS A 242 -3.26 -19.70 3.02
N THR A 243 -3.81 -19.37 4.19
CA THR A 243 -5.19 -19.72 4.57
C THR A 243 -6.22 -19.05 3.68
N CYS A 244 -6.02 -17.77 3.30
CA CYS A 244 -6.94 -17.06 2.40
C CYS A 244 -6.71 -17.36 0.91
N ASP A 245 -5.75 -18.22 0.58
CA ASP A 245 -5.40 -18.61 -0.79
C ASP A 245 -5.19 -17.42 -1.73
N SER A 246 -4.43 -16.41 -1.28
CA SER A 246 -4.08 -15.23 -2.07
C SER A 246 -2.69 -15.37 -2.69
N MET A 247 -2.62 -15.97 -3.89
CA MET A 247 -1.36 -16.20 -4.59
C MET A 247 -0.65 -14.91 -4.97
N THR A 248 -1.40 -13.87 -5.38
CA THR A 248 -0.83 -12.54 -5.64
C THR A 248 -0.11 -11.98 -4.42
N SER A 249 -0.74 -12.06 -3.24
CA SER A 249 -0.13 -11.58 -2.00
C SER A 249 1.08 -12.41 -1.60
N MET A 250 1.04 -13.74 -1.80
CA MET A 250 2.17 -14.62 -1.53
C MET A 250 3.36 -14.33 -2.44
N ALA A 251 3.13 -14.23 -3.75
CA ALA A 251 4.18 -13.90 -4.73
C ALA A 251 4.77 -12.51 -4.46
N THR A 252 3.91 -11.51 -4.19
CA THR A 252 4.35 -10.15 -3.88
C THR A 252 5.15 -10.10 -2.57
N LEU A 253 4.75 -10.88 -1.54
CA LEU A 253 5.50 -11.00 -0.29
C LEU A 253 6.91 -11.58 -0.54
N GLY A 254 7.00 -12.59 -1.41
CA GLY A 254 8.29 -13.17 -1.81
C GLY A 254 9.19 -12.17 -2.51
N VAL A 255 8.69 -11.51 -3.55
CA VAL A 255 9.46 -10.52 -4.35
C VAL A 255 9.85 -9.31 -3.49
N ALA A 256 8.89 -8.68 -2.83
CA ALA A 256 9.15 -7.49 -2.02
C ALA A 256 9.99 -7.80 -0.76
N GLY A 257 9.77 -8.96 -0.14
CA GLY A 257 10.59 -9.45 0.96
C GLY A 257 12.03 -9.72 0.53
N MET A 258 12.22 -10.30 -0.66
CA MET A 258 13.55 -10.49 -1.25
C MET A 258 14.25 -9.14 -1.47
N VAL A 259 13.57 -8.15 -2.07
CA VAL A 259 14.11 -6.79 -2.23
C VAL A 259 14.55 -6.23 -0.88
N MET A 260 13.73 -6.36 0.16
CA MET A 260 14.05 -5.88 1.51
C MET A 260 15.27 -6.57 2.10
N VAL A 261 15.37 -7.90 2.00
CA VAL A 261 16.52 -8.66 2.53
C VAL A 261 17.79 -8.31 1.76
N LEU A 262 17.75 -8.26 0.44
CA LEU A 262 18.90 -7.94 -0.40
C LEU A 262 19.44 -6.54 -0.14
N THR A 263 18.57 -5.56 0.16
CA THR A 263 19.02 -4.22 0.57
C THR A 263 19.76 -4.20 1.91
N THR A 264 19.71 -5.27 2.71
CA THR A 264 20.53 -5.37 3.95
C THR A 264 21.97 -5.81 3.69
N LEU A 265 22.27 -6.34 2.50
CA LEU A 265 23.60 -6.86 2.15
C LEU A 265 24.63 -5.72 2.06
N SER A 266 25.83 -5.98 2.58
CA SER A 266 26.92 -5.00 2.60
C SER A 266 27.33 -4.53 1.19
N PHE A 267 27.24 -5.40 0.19
CA PHE A 267 27.52 -5.11 -1.21
C PHE A 267 26.59 -4.01 -1.78
N ILE A 268 25.29 -4.05 -1.44
CA ILE A 268 24.32 -3.05 -1.88
C ILE A 268 24.44 -1.77 -1.04
N LYS A 269 24.64 -1.89 0.27
CA LYS A 269 24.82 -0.72 1.16
C LYS A 269 26.04 0.12 0.79
N LYS A 270 27.15 -0.53 0.37
CA LYS A 270 28.39 0.17 -0.02
C LYS A 270 28.30 0.86 -1.38
N SER A 271 27.50 0.31 -2.30
CA SER A 271 27.31 0.82 -3.66
C SER A 271 25.83 0.83 -4.02
N PRO A 272 25.08 1.91 -3.68
CA PRO A 272 23.64 1.98 -3.92
C PRO A 272 23.24 1.78 -5.39
N GLY A 273 24.13 2.07 -6.35
CA GLY A 273 23.93 1.78 -7.78
C GLY A 273 23.69 0.31 -8.10
N ASN A 274 24.14 -0.61 -7.23
CA ASN A 274 23.90 -2.06 -7.40
C ASN A 274 22.41 -2.42 -7.27
N ILE A 275 21.57 -1.54 -6.70
CA ILE A 275 20.12 -1.71 -6.68
C ILE A 275 19.55 -1.74 -8.10
N HIS A 276 20.07 -0.88 -9.01
CA HIS A 276 19.63 -0.86 -10.41
C HIS A 276 19.90 -2.21 -11.09
N ILE A 277 21.09 -2.76 -10.86
CA ILE A 277 21.48 -4.06 -11.40
C ILE A 277 20.60 -5.17 -10.83
N LEU A 278 20.38 -5.17 -9.52
CA LEU A 278 19.53 -6.15 -8.86
C LEU A 278 18.10 -6.16 -9.42
N LEU A 279 17.50 -4.98 -9.56
CA LEU A 279 16.13 -4.85 -10.09
C LEU A 279 16.07 -5.18 -11.58
N ALA A 280 17.09 -4.80 -12.38
CA ALA A 280 17.18 -5.17 -13.78
C ALA A 280 17.31 -6.69 -13.96
N VAL A 281 18.18 -7.35 -13.19
CA VAL A 281 18.31 -8.81 -13.19
C VAL A 281 17.01 -9.48 -12.74
N GLY A 282 16.37 -8.98 -11.68
CA GLY A 282 15.08 -9.50 -11.22
C GLY A 282 13.99 -9.36 -12.28
N ALA A 283 13.92 -8.23 -12.97
CA ALA A 283 12.98 -8.02 -14.07
C ALA A 283 13.27 -8.96 -15.27
N ILE A 284 14.55 -9.12 -15.65
CA ILE A 284 14.96 -10.04 -16.72
C ILE A 284 14.58 -11.48 -16.35
N VAL A 285 14.88 -11.92 -15.12
CA VAL A 285 14.53 -13.27 -14.65
C VAL A 285 13.01 -13.47 -14.66
N ALA A 286 12.22 -12.47 -14.23
CA ALA A 286 10.76 -12.55 -14.27
C ALA A 286 10.23 -12.65 -15.70
N VAL A 287 10.76 -11.85 -16.63
CA VAL A 287 10.41 -11.90 -18.06
C VAL A 287 10.80 -13.25 -18.65
N LEU A 288 12.02 -13.73 -18.40
CA LEU A 288 12.46 -15.05 -18.90
C LEU A 288 11.59 -16.17 -18.33
N ALA A 289 11.23 -16.13 -17.04
CA ALA A 289 10.34 -17.12 -16.44
C ALA A 289 8.98 -17.16 -17.14
N ILE A 290 8.41 -16.00 -17.49
CA ILE A 290 7.15 -15.92 -18.26
C ILE A 290 7.32 -16.48 -19.67
N PHE A 291 8.43 -16.16 -20.36
CA PHE A 291 8.71 -16.68 -21.72
C PHE A 291 9.03 -18.19 -21.74
N MET A 292 9.71 -18.70 -20.70
CA MET A 292 10.03 -20.13 -20.58
C MET A 292 8.83 -20.97 -20.18
N ASP A 293 7.77 -20.36 -19.63
CA ASP A 293 6.51 -20.99 -19.27
C ASP A 293 5.49 -20.97 -20.42
N ALA A 294 5.96 -20.94 -21.65
CA ALA A 294 5.11 -20.95 -22.85
C ALA A 294 4.12 -22.12 -22.89
N ASP A 295 4.45 -23.25 -22.23
CA ASP A 295 3.60 -24.45 -22.11
C ASP A 295 2.76 -24.47 -20.81
N GLY A 296 2.80 -23.43 -19.99
CA GLY A 296 2.05 -23.30 -18.73
C GLY A 296 2.50 -24.30 -17.64
N THR A 297 3.69 -24.86 -17.74
CA THR A 297 4.18 -25.89 -16.80
C THR A 297 4.43 -25.33 -15.42
N VAL A 298 5.00 -24.12 -15.30
CA VAL A 298 5.25 -23.47 -14.01
C VAL A 298 3.94 -23.00 -13.36
N LEU A 299 3.00 -22.46 -14.17
CA LEU A 299 1.65 -22.11 -13.69
C LEU A 299 0.87 -23.34 -13.24
N SER A 300 0.96 -24.46 -13.94
CA SER A 300 0.29 -25.72 -13.56
C SER A 300 0.89 -26.33 -12.29
N LEU A 301 2.22 -26.23 -12.10
CA LEU A 301 2.88 -26.62 -10.84
C LEU A 301 2.45 -25.77 -9.65
N LEU A 302 2.01 -24.52 -9.91
CA LEU A 302 1.41 -23.65 -8.92
C LEU A 302 -0.11 -23.86 -8.78
N GLY A 303 -0.67 -24.89 -9.43
CA GLY A 303 -2.09 -25.28 -9.33
C GLY A 303 -3.04 -24.32 -10.06
N ARG A 304 -2.61 -23.65 -11.14
CA ARG A 304 -3.44 -22.71 -11.89
C ARG A 304 -3.45 -22.96 -13.39
N ASP A 305 -4.64 -22.72 -13.98
CA ASP A 305 -4.81 -22.66 -15.44
C ASP A 305 -4.17 -21.39 -16.01
N ALA A 306 -3.65 -21.48 -17.24
CA ALA A 306 -3.03 -20.39 -17.99
C ALA A 306 -3.97 -19.19 -18.25
N THR A 307 -5.28 -19.31 -18.00
CA THR A 307 -6.32 -18.31 -18.25
C THR A 307 -6.47 -17.25 -17.14
N LEU A 308 -5.54 -17.16 -16.18
CA LEU A 308 -5.62 -16.21 -15.06
C LEU A 308 -7.00 -16.21 -14.35
N THR A 309 -7.66 -17.38 -14.26
CA THR A 309 -8.94 -17.58 -13.53
C THR A 309 -10.04 -16.59 -13.94
N GLY A 310 -10.36 -16.48 -15.24
CA GLY A 310 -11.45 -15.66 -15.79
C GLY A 310 -11.15 -14.16 -15.91
N ARG A 311 -9.95 -13.68 -15.53
CA ARG A 311 -9.59 -12.26 -15.61
C ARG A 311 -9.53 -11.76 -17.06
N THR A 312 -9.08 -12.59 -17.99
CA THR A 312 -9.05 -12.25 -19.42
C THR A 312 -10.43 -11.93 -19.97
N ASP A 313 -11.48 -12.61 -19.48
CA ASP A 313 -12.85 -12.35 -19.91
C ASP A 313 -13.39 -11.05 -19.31
N ILE A 314 -13.05 -10.76 -18.03
CA ILE A 314 -13.32 -9.46 -17.42
C ILE A 314 -12.66 -8.35 -18.23
N TRP A 315 -11.37 -8.49 -18.60
CA TRP A 315 -10.64 -7.48 -19.37
C TRP A 315 -11.26 -7.26 -20.75
N LYS A 316 -11.64 -8.32 -21.47
CA LYS A 316 -12.38 -8.21 -22.73
C LYS A 316 -13.70 -7.46 -22.54
N ALA A 317 -14.46 -7.82 -21.48
CA ALA A 317 -15.74 -7.19 -21.19
C ALA A 317 -15.58 -5.69 -20.89
N VAL A 318 -14.64 -5.29 -20.02
CA VAL A 318 -14.46 -3.88 -19.65
C VAL A 318 -13.88 -3.04 -20.80
N LEU A 319 -13.02 -3.62 -21.65
CA LEU A 319 -12.46 -2.95 -22.83
C LEU A 319 -13.47 -2.81 -23.97
N SER A 320 -14.60 -3.55 -23.96
CA SER A 320 -15.68 -3.38 -24.93
C SER A 320 -16.50 -2.11 -24.71
N PHE A 321 -16.39 -1.48 -23.54
CA PHE A 321 -17.07 -0.22 -23.24
C PHE A 321 -16.38 0.95 -23.93
N HIS A 322 -17.17 1.79 -24.60
CA HIS A 322 -16.68 3.00 -25.25
C HIS A 322 -16.46 4.10 -24.19
N THR A 323 -15.28 4.10 -23.58
CA THR A 323 -14.81 5.21 -22.75
C THR A 323 -13.80 6.04 -23.53
N ASN A 324 -13.65 7.33 -23.19
CA ASN A 324 -12.63 8.15 -23.84
C ASN A 324 -11.22 7.59 -23.50
N PRO A 325 -10.41 7.17 -24.47
CA PRO A 325 -9.15 6.51 -24.20
C PRO A 325 -8.10 7.44 -23.57
N LEU A 326 -8.21 8.77 -23.74
CA LEU A 326 -7.25 9.73 -23.20
C LEU A 326 -7.52 10.06 -21.74
N ILE A 327 -8.79 10.25 -21.36
CA ILE A 327 -9.20 10.80 -20.05
C ILE A 327 -10.03 9.82 -19.21
N GLY A 328 -10.45 8.68 -19.77
CA GLY A 328 -11.24 7.66 -19.08
C GLY A 328 -12.65 8.10 -18.67
N ALA A 329 -13.24 7.39 -17.71
CA ALA A 329 -14.58 7.61 -17.19
C ALA A 329 -14.65 8.62 -16.01
N GLY A 330 -13.53 9.14 -15.55
CA GLY A 330 -13.39 9.95 -14.34
C GLY A 330 -12.91 9.12 -13.14
N TYR A 331 -12.34 9.79 -12.15
CA TYR A 331 -11.70 9.16 -10.98
C TYR A 331 -12.62 8.16 -10.27
N GLU A 332 -12.17 6.90 -10.18
CA GLU A 332 -12.90 5.76 -9.60
C GLU A 332 -14.37 5.66 -10.07
N SER A 333 -14.65 6.03 -11.33
CA SER A 333 -16.01 6.19 -11.84
C SER A 333 -16.41 5.15 -12.88
N PHE A 334 -15.49 4.35 -13.40
CA PHE A 334 -15.81 3.35 -14.41
C PHE A 334 -16.93 2.40 -13.97
N TRP A 335 -16.92 1.97 -12.72
CA TRP A 335 -17.93 1.04 -12.16
C TRP A 335 -19.21 1.72 -11.68
N LEU A 336 -19.52 2.90 -12.18
CA LEU A 336 -20.77 3.62 -11.94
C LEU A 336 -21.68 3.58 -13.19
N GLY A 337 -22.89 4.14 -13.13
CA GLY A 337 -23.77 4.31 -14.27
C GLY A 337 -24.27 3.00 -14.89
N GLY A 338 -24.49 1.94 -14.10
CA GLY A 338 -25.03 0.66 -14.57
C GLY A 338 -24.01 -0.22 -15.32
N ARG A 339 -22.70 0.12 -15.28
CA ARG A 339 -21.66 -0.71 -15.93
C ARG A 339 -21.43 -2.03 -15.21
N ILE A 340 -21.64 -2.08 -13.89
CA ILE A 340 -21.54 -3.34 -13.11
C ILE A 340 -22.53 -4.36 -13.66
N GLU A 341 -23.79 -3.97 -13.85
CA GLU A 341 -24.85 -4.84 -14.35
C GLU A 341 -24.61 -5.26 -15.80
N ARG A 342 -24.08 -4.34 -16.63
CA ARG A 342 -23.74 -4.68 -18.02
C ARG A 342 -22.58 -5.65 -18.11
N VAL A 343 -21.52 -5.48 -17.29
CA VAL A 343 -20.41 -6.43 -17.19
C VAL A 343 -20.94 -7.79 -16.72
N ALA A 344 -21.79 -7.82 -15.70
CA ALA A 344 -22.42 -9.04 -15.21
C ALA A 344 -23.24 -9.76 -16.31
N THR A 345 -23.97 -9.01 -17.14
CA THR A 345 -24.70 -9.56 -18.28
C THR A 345 -23.78 -10.16 -19.34
N ILE A 346 -22.66 -9.49 -19.67
CA ILE A 346 -21.68 -10.00 -20.64
C ILE A 346 -21.01 -11.28 -20.14
N LEU A 347 -20.68 -11.33 -18.85
CA LEU A 347 -19.96 -12.45 -18.25
C LEU A 347 -20.87 -13.62 -17.81
N GLY A 348 -22.17 -13.36 -17.64
CA GLY A 348 -23.12 -14.36 -17.15
C GLY A 348 -23.10 -14.59 -15.64
N TYR A 349 -22.37 -13.76 -14.85
CA TYR A 349 -22.31 -13.83 -13.39
C TYR A 349 -22.15 -12.44 -12.76
N THR A 350 -22.52 -12.29 -11.49
CA THR A 350 -22.50 -11.05 -10.72
C THR A 350 -21.30 -10.95 -9.80
N GLY A 351 -21.14 -9.85 -9.07
CA GLY A 351 -20.13 -9.68 -8.03
C GLY A 351 -18.84 -9.01 -8.48
N ILE A 352 -18.74 -8.58 -9.76
CA ILE A 352 -17.55 -7.91 -10.29
C ILE A 352 -17.73 -6.40 -10.23
N ALA A 353 -16.84 -5.72 -9.50
CA ALA A 353 -16.77 -4.28 -9.39
C ALA A 353 -15.33 -3.74 -9.45
N GLU A 354 -14.41 -4.54 -9.99
CA GLU A 354 -13.01 -4.17 -10.20
C GLU A 354 -12.40 -4.96 -11.38
N ALA A 355 -11.41 -4.38 -12.04
CA ALA A 355 -10.77 -5.00 -13.20
C ALA A 355 -9.76 -6.10 -12.83
N HIS A 356 -9.47 -6.33 -11.55
CA HIS A 356 -8.38 -7.21 -11.06
C HIS A 356 -7.03 -6.96 -11.77
N ASN A 357 -6.79 -5.70 -12.13
CA ASN A 357 -5.54 -5.19 -12.68
C ASN A 357 -5.52 -3.67 -12.44
N GLY A 358 -4.61 -3.20 -11.59
CA GLY A 358 -4.55 -1.80 -11.18
C GLY A 358 -4.20 -0.84 -12.33
N TYR A 359 -3.40 -1.29 -13.31
CA TYR A 359 -3.08 -0.46 -14.48
C TYR A 359 -4.28 -0.31 -15.40
N LEU A 360 -4.99 -1.41 -15.67
CA LEU A 360 -6.22 -1.38 -16.44
C LEU A 360 -7.30 -0.54 -15.73
N GLN A 361 -7.42 -0.66 -14.40
CA GLN A 361 -8.35 0.15 -13.62
C GLN A 361 -8.06 1.65 -13.77
N VAL A 362 -6.78 2.06 -13.67
CA VAL A 362 -6.36 3.45 -13.88
C VAL A 362 -6.64 3.91 -15.31
N TYR A 363 -6.44 3.03 -16.31
CA TYR A 363 -6.80 3.35 -17.70
C TYR A 363 -8.31 3.55 -17.90
N LEU A 364 -9.14 2.68 -17.34
CA LEU A 364 -10.60 2.78 -17.45
C LEU A 364 -11.13 4.05 -16.77
N ASP A 365 -10.55 4.43 -15.63
CA ASP A 365 -10.97 5.60 -14.85
C ASP A 365 -10.39 6.90 -15.41
N MET A 366 -9.12 6.94 -15.81
CA MET A 366 -8.37 8.17 -16.10
C MET A 366 -7.65 8.19 -17.46
N GLY A 367 -7.82 7.15 -18.26
CA GLY A 367 -7.25 7.02 -19.60
C GLY A 367 -5.72 6.95 -19.63
N TRP A 368 -5.17 7.17 -20.81
CA TRP A 368 -3.71 7.21 -21.03
C TRP A 368 -3.02 8.32 -20.23
N ILE A 369 -3.69 9.47 -20.02
CA ILE A 369 -3.14 10.57 -19.22
C ILE A 369 -2.95 10.11 -17.77
N GLY A 370 -3.92 9.40 -17.19
CA GLY A 370 -3.81 8.82 -15.86
C GLY A 370 -2.65 7.83 -15.74
N LEU A 371 -2.48 6.96 -16.76
CA LEU A 371 -1.35 6.03 -16.80
C LEU A 371 -0.01 6.74 -16.92
N CYS A 372 0.09 7.81 -17.70
CA CYS A 372 1.31 8.61 -17.78
C CYS A 372 1.67 9.26 -16.43
N PHE A 373 0.70 9.80 -15.70
CA PHE A 373 0.95 10.32 -14.36
C PHE A 373 1.34 9.21 -13.37
N LEU A 374 0.70 8.04 -13.43
CA LEU A 374 1.08 6.90 -12.60
C LEU A 374 2.51 6.42 -12.92
N ALA A 375 2.88 6.33 -14.19
CA ALA A 375 4.25 6.00 -14.59
C ALA A 375 5.26 7.04 -14.07
N GLY A 376 4.92 8.33 -14.17
CA GLY A 376 5.71 9.41 -13.59
C GLY A 376 5.89 9.27 -12.07
N LEU A 377 4.83 8.86 -11.34
CA LEU A 377 4.93 8.56 -9.91
C LEU A 377 5.87 7.39 -9.64
N VAL A 378 5.75 6.29 -10.38
CA VAL A 378 6.61 5.10 -10.20
C VAL A 378 8.07 5.46 -10.42
N VAL A 379 8.39 6.17 -11.51
CA VAL A 379 9.75 6.60 -11.84
C VAL A 379 10.30 7.56 -10.78
N SER A 380 9.52 8.59 -10.43
CA SER A 380 9.90 9.56 -9.40
C SER A 380 10.10 8.89 -8.04
N GLY A 381 9.16 8.03 -7.63
CA GLY A 381 9.25 7.27 -6.37
C GLY A 381 10.47 6.36 -6.32
N TYR A 382 10.80 5.71 -7.43
CA TYR A 382 11.99 4.88 -7.54
C TYR A 382 13.29 5.69 -7.38
N CYS A 383 13.44 6.79 -8.13
CA CYS A 383 14.61 7.66 -8.03
C CYS A 383 14.79 8.18 -6.60
N GLN A 384 13.71 8.64 -5.98
CA GLN A 384 13.70 9.14 -4.61
C GLN A 384 14.01 8.05 -3.56
N ALA A 385 13.50 6.82 -3.77
CA ALA A 385 13.77 5.71 -2.86
C ALA A 385 15.25 5.30 -2.90
N VAL A 386 15.87 5.28 -4.09
CA VAL A 386 17.32 5.02 -4.26
C VAL A 386 18.15 6.14 -3.64
N GLU A 387 17.79 7.40 -3.84
CA GLU A 387 18.46 8.54 -3.19
C GLU A 387 18.35 8.45 -1.67
N THR A 388 17.14 8.17 -1.15
CA THR A 388 16.95 7.94 0.29
C THR A 388 17.79 6.78 0.79
N PHE A 389 17.92 5.69 0.00
CA PHE A 389 18.72 4.53 0.38
C PHE A 389 20.21 4.88 0.50
N ALA A 390 20.74 5.74 -0.35
CA ALA A 390 22.13 6.17 -0.29
C ALA A 390 22.45 6.91 1.02
N GLY A 391 21.51 7.67 1.58
CA GLY A 391 21.69 8.40 2.84
C GLY A 391 21.20 7.64 4.08
N ASN A 392 20.05 6.99 3.97
CA ASN A 392 19.44 6.19 5.04
C ASN A 392 18.99 4.84 4.47
N PRO A 393 19.86 3.81 4.50
CA PRO A 393 19.56 2.51 3.91
C PRO A 393 18.31 1.84 4.49
N ARG A 394 17.99 2.08 5.78
CA ARG A 394 16.81 1.50 6.43
C ARG A 394 15.53 2.11 5.90
N MET A 395 15.46 3.44 5.77
CA MET A 395 14.29 4.12 5.20
C MET A 395 14.17 3.85 3.70
N GLY A 396 15.27 3.88 2.95
CA GLY A 396 15.26 3.57 1.52
C GLY A 396 14.83 2.13 1.22
N SER A 397 15.21 1.16 2.07
CA SER A 397 14.81 -0.24 1.94
C SER A 397 13.28 -0.39 2.01
N ILE A 398 12.61 0.17 3.00
CA ILE A 398 11.15 0.06 3.12
C ILE A 398 10.42 0.77 1.98
N ARG A 399 10.93 1.92 1.50
CA ARG A 399 10.37 2.63 0.35
C ARG A 399 10.47 1.82 -0.93
N LEU A 400 11.63 1.24 -1.24
CA LEU A 400 11.82 0.33 -2.38
C LEU A 400 10.90 -0.88 -2.30
N THR A 401 10.77 -1.46 -1.11
CA THR A 401 9.88 -2.60 -0.85
C THR A 401 8.41 -2.23 -1.11
N PHE A 402 7.92 -1.12 -0.57
CA PHE A 402 6.54 -0.70 -0.76
C PHE A 402 6.24 -0.22 -2.19
N LEU A 403 7.23 0.34 -2.88
CA LEU A 403 7.12 0.62 -4.30
C LEU A 403 6.96 -0.68 -5.11
N ALA A 404 7.78 -1.69 -4.81
CA ALA A 404 7.65 -3.02 -5.43
C ALA A 404 6.29 -3.66 -5.14
N VAL A 405 5.76 -3.52 -3.92
CA VAL A 405 4.40 -3.97 -3.57
C VAL A 405 3.36 -3.32 -4.47
N GLY A 406 3.38 -1.99 -4.63
CA GLY A 406 2.43 -1.27 -5.49
C GLY A 406 2.50 -1.74 -6.94
N ILE A 407 3.70 -1.90 -7.49
CA ILE A 407 3.92 -2.32 -8.88
C ILE A 407 3.47 -3.78 -9.10
N VAL A 408 3.96 -4.72 -8.27
CA VAL A 408 3.74 -6.16 -8.49
C VAL A 408 2.30 -6.55 -8.17
N CYS A 409 1.75 -6.10 -7.03
CA CYS A 409 0.39 -6.42 -6.63
C CYS A 409 -0.64 -5.89 -7.65
N SER A 410 -0.40 -4.70 -8.21
CA SER A 410 -1.30 -4.09 -9.20
C SER A 410 -1.30 -4.77 -10.58
N MET A 411 -0.39 -5.71 -10.85
CA MET A 411 -0.43 -6.51 -12.08
C MET A 411 -1.66 -7.44 -12.13
N THR A 412 -2.09 -7.92 -10.97
CA THR A 412 -3.17 -8.91 -10.86
C THR A 412 -4.29 -8.53 -9.90
N GLU A 413 -4.23 -7.35 -9.29
CA GLU A 413 -5.24 -6.82 -8.38
C GLU A 413 -5.40 -5.31 -8.57
N ALA A 414 -6.51 -4.71 -8.11
CA ALA A 414 -6.76 -3.27 -8.19
C ALA A 414 -6.01 -2.49 -7.08
N GLY A 415 -4.69 -2.71 -6.96
CA GLY A 415 -3.88 -2.17 -5.86
C GLY A 415 -3.78 -0.64 -5.83
N PHE A 416 -4.03 0.05 -6.95
CA PHE A 416 -4.04 1.52 -7.02
C PHE A 416 -5.38 2.16 -6.65
N ALA A 417 -6.40 1.38 -6.26
CA ALA A 417 -7.64 1.94 -5.74
C ALA A 417 -7.41 2.63 -4.39
N ALA A 418 -8.04 3.81 -4.19
CA ALA A 418 -7.73 4.76 -3.12
C ALA A 418 -7.85 4.22 -1.70
N MET A 419 -8.77 3.29 -1.46
CA MET A 419 -9.06 2.78 -0.11
C MET A 419 -8.50 1.37 0.10
N THR A 420 -7.28 1.12 -0.41
CA THR A 420 -6.58 -0.15 -0.22
C THR A 420 -5.30 0.03 0.63
N PRO A 421 -4.90 -1.00 1.40
CA PRO A 421 -3.61 -0.99 2.09
C PRO A 421 -2.42 -0.83 1.12
N ILE A 422 -2.55 -1.34 -0.10
CA ILE A 422 -1.52 -1.26 -1.14
C ILE A 422 -1.32 0.19 -1.60
N TRP A 423 -2.41 0.91 -1.89
CA TRP A 423 -2.34 2.32 -2.24
C TRP A 423 -1.70 3.16 -1.14
N PHE A 424 -2.08 2.90 0.11
CA PHE A 424 -1.53 3.62 1.25
C PHE A 424 0.01 3.50 1.33
N VAL A 425 0.54 2.28 1.25
CA VAL A 425 1.99 2.08 1.31
C VAL A 425 2.69 2.54 0.03
N PHE A 426 2.02 2.51 -1.12
CA PHE A 426 2.50 3.10 -2.37
C PHE A 426 2.65 4.61 -2.26
N LEU A 427 1.66 5.33 -1.69
CA LEU A 427 1.77 6.76 -1.39
C LEU A 427 2.94 7.05 -0.44
N LEU A 428 3.08 6.25 0.61
CA LEU A 428 4.19 6.37 1.58
C LEU A 428 5.54 6.20 0.89
N ALA A 429 5.67 5.23 -0.02
CA ALA A 429 6.89 5.01 -0.79
C ALA A 429 7.21 6.18 -1.74
N ASN A 430 6.20 6.82 -2.30
CA ASN A 430 6.33 7.92 -3.26
C ASN A 430 6.48 9.29 -2.63
N THR A 431 6.22 9.45 -1.32
CA THR A 431 6.35 10.74 -0.64
C THR A 431 7.81 10.99 -0.26
N HIS A 432 8.40 12.05 -0.82
CA HIS A 432 9.82 12.40 -0.64
C HIS A 432 10.04 13.23 0.63
N PHE A 433 11.18 12.99 1.30
CA PHE A 433 11.62 13.76 2.46
C PHE A 433 12.31 15.05 2.04
N PRO A 434 11.93 16.22 2.61
CA PRO A 434 12.65 17.47 2.37
C PRO A 434 14.08 17.43 2.93
N PRO A 435 15.08 17.98 2.23
CA PRO A 435 16.48 17.99 2.68
C PRO A 435 16.69 18.65 4.06
N SER A 436 15.84 19.60 4.43
CA SER A 436 15.90 20.31 5.72
C SER A 436 15.59 19.41 6.94
N LEU A 437 14.91 18.30 6.76
CA LEU A 437 14.63 17.32 7.83
C LEU A 437 15.74 16.29 7.95
N ASP A 438 16.44 16.01 6.87
CA ASP A 438 17.58 15.09 6.86
C ASP A 438 18.80 15.67 7.61
N ALA A 439 19.01 16.97 7.55
CA ALA A 439 20.11 17.66 8.24
C ALA A 439 20.02 17.59 9.78
N ARG A 440 18.82 17.39 10.34
CA ARG A 440 18.63 17.21 11.79
C ARG A 440 19.06 15.83 12.30
N SER A 441 19.23 14.85 11.41
CA SER A 441 19.75 13.51 11.74
C SER A 441 21.29 13.43 11.85
N GLY A 442 21.99 14.54 11.71
CA GLY A 442 23.44 14.64 11.94
C GLY A 442 24.33 14.04 10.87
N ARG A 443 23.82 13.76 9.68
CA ARG A 443 24.60 13.21 8.57
C ARG A 443 24.51 14.12 7.34
N THR A 444 25.63 14.74 6.97
CA THR A 444 25.79 15.53 5.75
C THR A 444 25.69 14.60 4.54
N PHE A 445 24.68 14.80 3.71
CA PHE A 445 24.53 14.06 2.45
C PHE A 445 25.55 14.47 1.41
N ALA A 446 26.09 13.48 0.70
CA ALA A 446 26.86 13.69 -0.52
C ALA A 446 26.00 14.40 -1.58
N ARG A 447 26.61 15.30 -2.35
CA ARG A 447 25.97 16.10 -3.41
C ARG A 447 25.13 15.23 -4.36
N PRO A 448 23.99 15.74 -4.86
CA PRO A 448 23.15 15.02 -5.82
C PRO A 448 23.94 14.63 -7.08
N LEU A 449 23.74 13.40 -7.54
CA LEU A 449 24.40 12.81 -8.71
C LEU A 449 24.15 13.56 -10.04
N PHE A 450 23.26 14.55 -10.07
CA PHE A 450 22.85 15.32 -11.24
C PHE A 450 23.08 16.83 -11.13
N SER A 451 23.97 17.34 -10.27
CA SER A 451 24.37 18.72 -10.36
C SER A 451 25.28 18.92 -11.58
N ARG A 452 24.82 19.68 -12.58
CA ARG A 452 25.63 20.22 -13.68
C ARG A 452 26.96 20.73 -13.11
N ARG A 453 28.07 20.27 -13.65
CA ARG A 453 29.40 20.88 -13.46
C ARG A 453 29.30 22.35 -13.91
N GLU A 454 29.18 23.28 -12.97
CA GLU A 454 29.54 24.66 -13.26
C GLU A 454 31.06 24.68 -13.43
N THR A 455 31.48 24.96 -14.63
CA THR A 455 32.87 25.25 -14.98
C THR A 455 33.26 26.56 -14.32
N VAL A 456 34.05 26.47 -13.25
CA VAL A 456 34.69 27.63 -12.64
C VAL A 456 35.72 28.17 -13.64
N PRO A 457 35.70 29.46 -14.03
CA PRO A 457 36.73 30.05 -14.87
C PRO A 457 38.07 30.07 -14.11
N ARG A 458 39.12 29.52 -14.72
CA ARG A 458 40.49 29.69 -14.21
C ARG A 458 40.86 31.15 -14.22
N GLN A 459 41.03 31.74 -13.07
CA GLN A 459 41.72 33.04 -12.94
C GLN A 459 43.21 32.82 -13.26
N THR A 460 43.64 33.39 -14.36
CA THR A 460 45.04 33.55 -14.74
C THR A 460 45.70 34.48 -13.74
N ARG A 461 46.62 34.00 -12.92
CA ARG A 461 47.56 34.80 -12.17
C ARG A 461 48.54 35.42 -13.18
N ILE A 462 48.48 36.73 -13.35
CA ILE A 462 49.55 37.54 -13.96
C ILE A 462 50.54 37.82 -12.85
N LEU A 463 51.75 37.36 -13.05
CA LEU A 463 52.92 37.74 -12.28
C LEU A 463 53.41 39.07 -12.82
N SER A 464 53.59 40.08 -11.95
CA SER A 464 54.50 41.19 -12.06
C SER A 464 55.11 41.46 -10.70
#